data_474d015836bcc45044fcf6c1d1d070f7
#
_entry.id   474d015836bcc45044fcf6c1d1d070f7
#
_cell.length_a   1.000
_cell.length_b   1.000
_cell.length_c   1.000
_cell.angle_alpha   90.00
_cell.angle_beta   90.00
_cell.angle_gamma   90.00
#
_symmetry.space_group_name_H-M   'P 1'
#
loop_
_entity.id
_entity.type
_entity.pdbx_description
1 polymer ?
#
loop_
_entity_poly.entity_id
_entity_poly.type
_entity_poly.pdbx_seq_one_letter_code
_entity_poly.pdbx_strand_id
1 'polypeptide(L)'
;MEPTSPTVYIETYGCQMNVSDSELMLGRLQTAGYRSVDAPDDADVILVNTCAIRDHAEQRVIGRLGELKRHMKQGAVVGVTGCMAQRLGPQILEKAKHVSLVIGPDGYRALPQLVEGARHGERAIATSFDLEEHYEDFTPRRFDKVKAWIPVQRGCDYRCTYCIVPTTRGSERSRQLSDVVRETQGVVADGMSEVVLLGQTVNSYTDGTHDFADLLRAVGSVPGIRRVRYTSPHPNDFSDRVIAAMAEVPTVCEHVHLPMQSGSSSMLKRMLRRYTRQGYMDCVNRIRRAIPNVALTTDIIVGFPGETDAEFEDTLSAVREVGFVDAYTFIFSPRDGTPATRLPPELTIPAEVSSERLQRLVQTVRAQSRQRNMTLLGTRHEVLVEREAKRGESMLLTRTRDFKSVLVPGDASMLGRYYTVELTGTTGSTFTGSIVRERQPLPIAS
;
A
#
# COMPACT_ATOMS: atom_id res chain seq x y z
N MET A 1 -40.52 -12.62 -14.58
CA MET A 1 -39.07 -12.39 -14.74
C MET A 1 -38.51 -12.32 -13.33
N GLU A 2 -37.64 -13.22 -12.94
CA GLU A 2 -36.91 -13.07 -11.69
C GLU A 2 -36.15 -11.73 -11.74
N PRO A 3 -36.16 -10.96 -10.67
CA PRO A 3 -35.40 -9.69 -10.66
C PRO A 3 -33.92 -10.04 -10.84
N THR A 4 -33.33 -9.58 -11.93
CA THR A 4 -31.89 -9.73 -12.17
C THR A 4 -31.13 -9.04 -11.06
N SER A 5 -30.23 -9.76 -10.38
CA SER A 5 -29.36 -9.20 -9.33
C SER A 5 -28.68 -7.90 -9.81
N PRO A 6 -28.75 -6.82 -9.03
CA PRO A 6 -28.11 -5.56 -9.42
C PRO A 6 -26.62 -5.72 -9.55
N THR A 7 -26.02 -4.91 -10.42
CA THR A 7 -24.60 -5.01 -10.76
C THR A 7 -23.78 -3.85 -10.19
N VAL A 8 -22.53 -4.14 -9.80
CA VAL A 8 -21.58 -3.15 -9.28
C VAL A 8 -20.25 -3.20 -10.01
N TYR A 9 -19.76 -2.04 -10.37
CA TYR A 9 -18.39 -1.80 -10.87
C TYR A 9 -17.61 -0.97 -9.85
N ILE A 10 -16.39 -1.39 -9.51
CA ILE A 10 -15.52 -0.65 -8.59
C ILE A 10 -14.20 -0.32 -9.29
N GLU A 11 -13.90 0.96 -9.42
CA GLU A 11 -12.65 1.46 -9.96
C GLU A 11 -11.78 2.01 -8.82
N THR A 12 -10.54 1.54 -8.69
CA THR A 12 -9.68 1.86 -7.55
C THR A 12 -8.47 2.69 -7.96
N TYR A 13 -8.32 3.84 -7.33
CA TYR A 13 -7.16 4.72 -7.43
C TYR A 13 -6.48 4.86 -6.08
N GLY A 14 -5.19 4.58 -6.01
CA GLY A 14 -4.43 4.84 -4.79
C GLY A 14 -3.43 3.76 -4.39
N CYS A 15 -3.35 3.49 -3.10
CA CYS A 15 -2.42 2.55 -2.49
C CYS A 15 -3.08 1.19 -2.22
N GLN A 16 -2.31 0.26 -1.67
CA GLN A 16 -2.76 -1.08 -1.30
C GLN A 16 -3.94 -1.07 -0.31
N MET A 17 -3.99 -0.08 0.59
CA MET A 17 -5.13 0.10 1.49
C MET A 17 -6.42 0.41 0.71
N ASN A 18 -6.35 1.20 -0.38
CA ASN A 18 -7.53 1.43 -1.22
C ASN A 18 -7.94 0.14 -1.96
N VAL A 19 -7.00 -0.68 -2.39
CA VAL A 19 -7.33 -1.99 -2.97
C VAL A 19 -8.08 -2.85 -1.95
N SER A 20 -7.56 -2.97 -0.74
CA SER A 20 -8.23 -3.70 0.34
C SER A 20 -9.60 -3.11 0.71
N ASP A 21 -9.74 -1.79 0.73
CA ASP A 21 -11.04 -1.14 0.94
C ASP A 21 -12.04 -1.51 -0.17
N SER A 22 -11.60 -1.59 -1.43
CA SER A 22 -12.45 -2.02 -2.56
C SER A 22 -12.85 -3.49 -2.47
N GLU A 23 -11.95 -4.37 -2.03
CA GLU A 23 -12.24 -5.79 -1.77
C GLU A 23 -13.29 -5.94 -0.66
N LEU A 24 -13.17 -5.10 0.40
CA LEU A 24 -14.13 -5.06 1.50
C LEU A 24 -15.51 -4.58 1.03
N MET A 25 -15.58 -3.48 0.30
CA MET A 25 -16.81 -2.93 -0.26
C MET A 25 -17.50 -3.93 -1.20
N LEU A 26 -16.72 -4.59 -2.06
CA LEU A 26 -17.26 -5.61 -2.96
C LEU A 26 -17.84 -6.80 -2.21
N GLY A 27 -17.13 -7.32 -1.20
CA GLY A 27 -17.62 -8.39 -0.35
C GLY A 27 -18.95 -8.03 0.34
N ARG A 28 -19.03 -6.78 0.85
CA ARG A 28 -20.24 -6.28 1.50
C ARG A 28 -21.43 -6.16 0.55
N LEU A 29 -21.20 -5.65 -0.66
CA LEU A 29 -22.26 -5.55 -1.68
C LEU A 29 -22.68 -6.92 -2.21
N GLN A 30 -21.77 -7.87 -2.38
CA GLN A 30 -22.11 -9.23 -2.78
C GLN A 30 -22.98 -9.95 -1.72
N THR A 31 -22.70 -9.74 -0.43
CA THR A 31 -23.54 -10.23 0.67
C THR A 31 -24.96 -9.62 0.60
N ALA A 32 -25.08 -8.39 0.09
CA ALA A 32 -26.35 -7.71 -0.15
C ALA A 32 -27.01 -8.07 -1.51
N GLY A 33 -26.49 -9.05 -2.24
CA GLY A 33 -27.06 -9.56 -3.48
C GLY A 33 -26.58 -8.88 -4.77
N TYR A 34 -25.56 -8.00 -4.71
CA TYR A 34 -24.97 -7.37 -5.89
C TYR A 34 -23.98 -8.31 -6.58
N ARG A 35 -23.92 -8.24 -7.91
CA ARG A 35 -22.97 -8.98 -8.74
C ARG A 35 -21.94 -8.02 -9.34
N SER A 36 -20.64 -8.35 -9.27
CA SER A 36 -19.58 -7.56 -9.89
C SER A 36 -19.61 -7.68 -11.42
N VAL A 37 -19.27 -6.57 -12.09
CA VAL A 37 -19.05 -6.48 -13.53
C VAL A 37 -17.71 -5.81 -13.82
N ASP A 38 -17.15 -6.06 -15.02
CA ASP A 38 -15.82 -5.60 -15.41
C ASP A 38 -15.83 -4.24 -16.14
N ALA A 39 -17.02 -3.76 -16.56
CA ALA A 39 -17.18 -2.51 -17.28
C ALA A 39 -18.22 -1.60 -16.63
N PRO A 40 -18.01 -0.27 -16.61
CA PRO A 40 -18.98 0.67 -16.04
C PRO A 40 -20.29 0.72 -16.82
N ASP A 41 -20.27 0.43 -18.14
CA ASP A 41 -21.47 0.38 -18.99
C ASP A 41 -22.46 -0.71 -18.56
N ASP A 42 -22.00 -1.76 -17.86
CA ASP A 42 -22.81 -2.88 -17.39
C ASP A 42 -23.26 -2.72 -15.93
N ALA A 43 -22.86 -1.64 -15.27
CA ALA A 43 -23.09 -1.45 -13.84
C ALA A 43 -24.36 -0.64 -13.55
N ASP A 44 -25.11 -1.11 -12.53
CA ASP A 44 -26.20 -0.33 -11.91
C ASP A 44 -25.64 0.58 -10.81
N VAL A 45 -24.48 0.24 -10.27
CA VAL A 45 -23.73 1.01 -9.26
C VAL A 45 -22.28 1.12 -9.68
N ILE A 46 -21.74 2.32 -9.73
CA ILE A 46 -20.33 2.61 -10.03
C ILE A 46 -19.69 3.26 -8.80
N LEU A 47 -18.70 2.61 -8.22
CA LEU A 47 -17.94 3.16 -7.09
C LEU A 47 -16.52 3.50 -7.54
N VAL A 48 -16.10 4.73 -7.27
CA VAL A 48 -14.74 5.19 -7.54
C VAL A 48 -14.02 5.36 -6.20
N ASN A 49 -13.18 4.40 -5.85
CA ASN A 49 -12.39 4.43 -4.63
C ASN A 49 -11.10 5.23 -4.84
N THR A 50 -10.84 6.18 -3.95
CA THR A 50 -9.93 7.28 -4.22
C THR A 50 -8.95 7.55 -3.09
N CYS A 51 -7.75 7.99 -3.45
CA CYS A 51 -6.67 8.37 -2.54
C CYS A 51 -6.53 9.90 -2.45
N ALA A 52 -6.15 10.40 -1.28
CA ALA A 52 -5.87 11.83 -1.05
C ALA A 52 -4.35 12.16 -1.00
N ILE A 53 -3.48 11.19 -1.29
CA ILE A 53 -2.03 11.37 -1.10
C ILE A 53 -1.37 12.18 -2.24
N ARG A 54 -1.96 12.22 -3.44
CA ARG A 54 -1.37 12.86 -4.63
C ARG A 54 -2.38 13.79 -5.30
N ASP A 55 -2.03 15.09 -5.54
CA ASP A 55 -2.92 16.06 -6.21
C ASP A 55 -3.37 15.61 -7.60
N HIS A 56 -2.43 15.13 -8.40
CA HIS A 56 -2.75 14.60 -9.72
C HIS A 56 -3.78 13.45 -9.67
N ALA A 57 -3.87 12.71 -8.54
CA ALA A 57 -4.89 11.69 -8.38
C ALA A 57 -6.28 12.28 -8.24
N GLU A 58 -6.45 13.39 -7.51
CA GLU A 58 -7.75 14.04 -7.33
C GLU A 58 -8.27 14.66 -8.64
N GLN A 59 -7.40 15.40 -9.35
CA GLN A 59 -7.77 15.97 -10.66
C GLN A 59 -8.14 14.88 -11.68
N ARG A 60 -7.39 13.78 -11.70
CA ARG A 60 -7.70 12.62 -12.56
C ARG A 60 -9.02 11.99 -12.19
N VAL A 61 -9.36 11.88 -10.91
CA VAL A 61 -10.64 11.34 -10.47
C VAL A 61 -11.81 12.25 -10.91
N ILE A 62 -11.69 13.56 -10.73
CA ILE A 62 -12.74 14.51 -11.19
C ILE A 62 -12.92 14.40 -12.70
N GLY A 63 -11.84 14.35 -13.48
CA GLY A 63 -11.91 14.10 -14.92
C GLY A 63 -12.59 12.77 -15.25
N ARG A 64 -12.22 11.69 -14.55
CA ARG A 64 -12.79 10.35 -14.73
C ARG A 64 -14.29 10.30 -14.41
N LEU A 65 -14.74 10.99 -13.36
CA LEU A 65 -16.16 11.12 -13.06
C LEU A 65 -16.96 11.77 -14.23
N GLY A 66 -16.36 12.77 -14.90
CA GLY A 66 -16.94 13.36 -16.11
C GLY A 66 -17.01 12.39 -17.30
N GLU A 67 -16.02 11.50 -17.45
CA GLU A 67 -16.04 10.44 -18.46
C GLU A 67 -17.10 9.37 -18.14
N LEU A 68 -17.14 8.88 -16.91
CA LEU A 68 -18.10 7.88 -16.45
C LEU A 68 -19.55 8.31 -16.71
N LYS A 69 -19.87 9.59 -16.60
CA LYS A 69 -21.19 10.12 -16.92
C LYS A 69 -21.66 9.76 -18.34
N ARG A 70 -20.72 9.57 -19.30
CA ARG A 70 -21.03 9.23 -20.70
C ARG A 70 -21.23 7.74 -20.93
N HIS A 71 -20.74 6.92 -20.02
CA HIS A 71 -20.73 5.46 -20.12
C HIS A 71 -21.70 4.77 -19.16
N MET A 72 -22.27 5.50 -18.20
CA MET A 72 -23.19 4.91 -17.20
C MET A 72 -24.57 4.64 -17.80
N LYS A 73 -25.20 3.57 -17.36
CA LYS A 73 -26.62 3.30 -17.64
C LYS A 73 -27.52 4.44 -17.14
N GLN A 74 -28.67 4.62 -17.77
CA GLN A 74 -29.68 5.52 -17.24
C GLN A 74 -30.16 5.02 -15.87
N GLY A 75 -30.11 5.91 -14.86
CA GLY A 75 -30.49 5.56 -13.48
C GLY A 75 -29.38 4.86 -12.67
N ALA A 76 -28.18 4.67 -13.23
CA ALA A 76 -27.07 4.11 -12.46
C ALA A 76 -26.61 5.07 -11.34
N VAL A 77 -26.28 4.51 -10.18
CA VAL A 77 -25.74 5.24 -9.03
C VAL A 77 -24.25 5.41 -9.19
N VAL A 78 -23.73 6.63 -9.00
CA VAL A 78 -22.29 6.90 -8.95
C VAL A 78 -21.90 7.32 -7.54
N GLY A 79 -20.93 6.61 -6.95
CA GLY A 79 -20.38 6.92 -5.64
C GLY A 79 -18.86 7.15 -5.68
N VAL A 80 -18.39 8.14 -4.91
CA VAL A 80 -16.97 8.36 -4.66
C VAL A 80 -16.67 7.90 -3.23
N THR A 81 -15.65 7.07 -3.08
CA THR A 81 -15.28 6.45 -1.79
C THR A 81 -13.81 6.67 -1.44
N GLY A 82 -13.43 6.38 -0.20
CA GLY A 82 -12.02 6.41 0.25
C GLY A 82 -11.55 7.75 0.77
N CYS A 83 -10.22 7.95 0.79
CA CYS A 83 -9.57 9.08 1.45
C CYS A 83 -9.91 10.44 0.81
N MET A 84 -10.09 10.52 -0.52
CA MET A 84 -10.51 11.75 -1.19
C MET A 84 -11.96 12.09 -0.84
N ALA A 85 -12.84 11.08 -0.79
CA ALA A 85 -14.22 11.26 -0.36
C ALA A 85 -14.28 11.82 1.08
N GLN A 86 -13.50 11.27 1.99
CA GLN A 86 -13.36 11.75 3.36
C GLN A 86 -12.93 13.22 3.41
N ARG A 87 -11.94 13.61 2.59
CA ARG A 87 -11.37 14.96 2.62
C ARG A 87 -12.26 16.01 1.94
N LEU A 88 -12.77 15.70 0.77
CA LEU A 88 -13.51 16.67 -0.05
C LEU A 88 -15.01 16.70 0.25
N GLY A 89 -15.59 15.60 0.74
CA GLY A 89 -16.97 15.53 1.19
C GLY A 89 -17.95 16.21 0.22
N PRO A 90 -18.69 17.24 0.69
CA PRO A 90 -19.71 17.94 -0.11
C PRO A 90 -19.19 18.53 -1.42
N GLN A 91 -17.92 18.96 -1.48
CA GLN A 91 -17.34 19.58 -2.67
C GLN A 91 -17.38 18.65 -3.90
N ILE A 92 -17.33 17.33 -3.69
CA ILE A 92 -17.48 16.35 -4.78
C ILE A 92 -18.86 16.44 -5.40
N LEU A 93 -19.91 16.51 -4.56
CA LEU A 93 -21.30 16.63 -5.02
C LEU A 93 -21.58 17.94 -5.75
N GLU A 94 -20.86 19.01 -5.40
CA GLU A 94 -20.95 20.31 -6.07
C GLU A 94 -20.32 20.28 -7.46
N LYS A 95 -19.12 19.68 -7.56
CA LYS A 95 -18.34 19.59 -8.81
C LYS A 95 -18.87 18.54 -9.79
N ALA A 96 -19.44 17.45 -9.28
CA ALA A 96 -19.93 16.32 -10.07
C ALA A 96 -21.40 16.01 -9.72
N LYS A 97 -22.34 16.71 -10.35
CA LYS A 97 -23.77 16.64 -10.04
C LYS A 97 -24.40 15.24 -10.21
N HIS A 98 -23.81 14.39 -11.03
CA HIS A 98 -24.24 13.00 -11.25
C HIS A 98 -23.75 12.03 -10.18
N VAL A 99 -22.89 12.46 -9.26
CA VAL A 99 -22.48 11.66 -8.10
C VAL A 99 -23.59 11.74 -7.04
N SER A 100 -24.03 10.58 -6.56
CA SER A 100 -25.07 10.46 -5.54
C SER A 100 -24.50 10.15 -4.15
N LEU A 101 -23.35 9.48 -4.08
CA LEU A 101 -22.76 8.99 -2.85
C LEU A 101 -21.34 9.51 -2.64
N VAL A 102 -21.02 9.96 -1.41
CA VAL A 102 -19.67 10.28 -0.97
C VAL A 102 -19.43 9.59 0.36
N ILE A 103 -18.52 8.59 0.36
CA ILE A 103 -18.35 7.67 1.49
C ILE A 103 -16.89 7.62 1.91
N GLY A 104 -16.61 8.04 3.14
CA GLY A 104 -15.29 7.93 3.78
C GLY A 104 -14.93 6.49 4.15
N PRO A 105 -13.67 6.26 4.59
CA PRO A 105 -13.19 4.91 4.91
C PRO A 105 -13.94 4.20 6.05
N ASP A 106 -14.64 4.92 6.92
CA ASP A 106 -15.40 4.35 8.03
C ASP A 106 -16.90 4.18 7.70
N GLY A 107 -17.33 4.59 6.48
CA GLY A 107 -18.73 4.49 6.06
C GLY A 107 -19.11 3.19 5.32
N TYR A 108 -18.18 2.24 5.14
CA TYR A 108 -18.45 1.06 4.30
C TYR A 108 -19.45 0.07 4.90
N ARG A 109 -19.66 0.10 6.23
CA ARG A 109 -20.70 -0.72 6.86
C ARG A 109 -22.11 -0.37 6.35
N ALA A 110 -22.36 0.93 6.17
CA ALA A 110 -23.65 1.43 5.68
C ALA A 110 -23.76 1.42 4.14
N LEU A 111 -22.72 0.97 3.41
CA LEU A 111 -22.68 1.04 1.94
C LEU A 111 -23.91 0.44 1.25
N PRO A 112 -24.42 -0.76 1.60
CA PRO A 112 -25.61 -1.32 0.94
C PRO A 112 -26.84 -0.46 1.10
N GLN A 113 -27.10 0.06 2.30
CA GLN A 113 -28.23 0.94 2.60
C GLN A 113 -28.11 2.29 1.85
N LEU A 114 -26.93 2.87 1.81
CA LEU A 114 -26.66 4.12 1.09
C LEU A 114 -26.85 3.95 -0.42
N VAL A 115 -26.40 2.83 -0.97
CA VAL A 115 -26.58 2.50 -2.39
C VAL A 115 -28.07 2.34 -2.70
N GLU A 116 -28.83 1.64 -1.86
CA GLU A 116 -30.27 1.43 -2.07
C GLU A 116 -31.03 2.76 -2.00
N GLY A 117 -30.73 3.64 -1.03
CA GLY A 117 -31.29 4.99 -0.99
C GLY A 117 -30.98 5.78 -2.25
N ALA A 118 -29.74 5.69 -2.75
CA ALA A 118 -29.33 6.39 -3.96
C ALA A 118 -30.03 5.85 -5.24
N ARG A 119 -30.37 4.59 -5.31
CA ARG A 119 -31.18 3.99 -6.39
C ARG A 119 -32.62 4.53 -6.39
N HIS A 120 -33.09 4.99 -5.24
CA HIS A 120 -34.39 5.71 -5.10
C HIS A 120 -34.29 7.23 -5.23
N GLY A 121 -33.11 7.75 -5.67
CA GLY A 121 -32.91 9.16 -5.96
C GLY A 121 -32.34 9.97 -4.78
N GLU A 122 -31.99 9.35 -3.67
CA GLU A 122 -31.36 10.02 -2.54
C GLU A 122 -29.91 10.39 -2.86
N ARG A 123 -29.38 11.40 -2.16
CA ARG A 123 -27.94 11.72 -2.16
C ARG A 123 -27.43 11.69 -0.73
N ALA A 124 -26.31 11.03 -0.52
CA ALA A 124 -25.77 10.84 0.81
C ALA A 124 -24.26 11.12 0.92
N ILE A 125 -23.87 11.63 2.09
CA ILE A 125 -22.50 11.84 2.51
C ILE A 125 -22.32 11.07 3.82
N ALA A 126 -21.38 10.14 3.85
CA ALA A 126 -21.01 9.34 5.03
C ALA A 126 -19.50 9.46 5.24
N THR A 127 -19.06 10.56 5.86
CA THR A 127 -17.66 10.90 6.11
C THR A 127 -17.36 11.13 7.60
N SER A 128 -18.25 10.72 8.50
CA SER A 128 -17.99 10.71 9.93
C SER A 128 -17.01 9.62 10.27
N PHE A 129 -16.08 9.91 11.18
CA PHE A 129 -15.20 8.87 11.76
C PHE A 129 -15.99 8.02 12.74
N ASP A 130 -15.76 6.71 12.64
CA ASP A 130 -16.20 5.73 13.64
C ASP A 130 -14.94 5.03 14.18
N LEU A 131 -14.55 5.38 15.40
CA LEU A 131 -13.34 4.86 16.03
C LEU A 131 -13.48 3.41 16.50
N GLU A 132 -14.71 2.92 16.59
CA GLU A 132 -15.02 1.52 16.96
C GLU A 132 -15.12 0.61 15.70
N GLU A 133 -15.09 1.17 14.50
CA GLU A 133 -15.21 0.38 13.28
C GLU A 133 -13.89 -0.31 12.90
N HIS A 134 -13.88 -1.65 12.97
CA HIS A 134 -12.74 -2.50 12.61
C HIS A 134 -13.01 -3.43 11.42
N TYR A 135 -14.27 -3.52 10.95
CA TYR A 135 -14.71 -4.42 9.86
C TYR A 135 -14.39 -5.91 10.09
N GLU A 136 -14.44 -6.37 11.34
CA GLU A 136 -14.07 -7.74 11.73
C GLU A 136 -15.00 -8.82 11.18
N ASP A 137 -16.29 -8.47 10.98
CA ASP A 137 -17.36 -9.33 10.49
C ASP A 137 -17.51 -9.32 8.96
N PHE A 138 -16.59 -8.65 8.25
CA PHE A 138 -16.64 -8.56 6.79
C PHE A 138 -15.70 -9.57 6.14
N THR A 139 -16.19 -10.28 5.15
CA THR A 139 -15.38 -11.14 4.28
C THR A 139 -15.02 -10.37 3.01
N PRO A 140 -13.75 -9.97 2.81
CA PRO A 140 -13.33 -9.28 1.61
C PRO A 140 -13.43 -10.17 0.38
N ARG A 141 -13.83 -9.62 -0.77
CA ARG A 141 -13.74 -10.30 -2.07
C ARG A 141 -12.42 -9.95 -2.74
N ARG A 142 -11.47 -10.86 -2.72
CA ARG A 142 -10.12 -10.63 -3.23
C ARG A 142 -10.10 -10.47 -4.74
N PHE A 143 -9.40 -9.43 -5.22
CA PHE A 143 -9.10 -9.23 -6.64
C PHE A 143 -7.85 -10.01 -7.07
N ASP A 144 -6.83 -10.01 -6.23
CA ASP A 144 -5.60 -10.79 -6.44
C ASP A 144 -5.84 -12.24 -5.96
N LYS A 145 -5.36 -13.20 -6.74
CA LYS A 145 -5.45 -14.64 -6.42
C LYS A 145 -4.12 -15.25 -6.01
N VAL A 146 -3.08 -14.44 -5.91
CA VAL A 146 -1.71 -14.86 -5.60
C VAL A 146 -1.33 -14.46 -4.17
N LYS A 147 -1.74 -13.26 -3.75
CA LYS A 147 -1.47 -12.70 -2.41
C LYS A 147 -2.67 -11.94 -1.88
N ALA A 148 -2.80 -11.88 -0.57
CA ALA A 148 -3.87 -11.15 0.10
C ALA A 148 -3.34 -9.90 0.82
N TRP A 149 -4.08 -8.80 0.69
CA TRP A 149 -3.89 -7.57 1.44
C TRP A 149 -4.76 -7.62 2.70
N ILE A 150 -4.15 -7.66 3.89
CA ILE A 150 -4.87 -7.77 5.15
C ILE A 150 -4.65 -6.49 5.96
N PRO A 151 -5.65 -5.59 6.06
CA PRO A 151 -5.56 -4.43 6.93
C PRO A 151 -5.63 -4.88 8.39
N VAL A 152 -4.54 -4.64 9.13
CA VAL A 152 -4.43 -5.00 10.55
C VAL A 152 -4.55 -3.78 11.45
N GLN A 153 -4.24 -2.58 10.89
CA GLN A 153 -4.26 -1.30 11.59
C GLN A 153 -4.75 -0.21 10.65
N ARG A 154 -5.57 0.71 11.16
CA ARG A 154 -6.12 1.87 10.45
C ARG A 154 -5.85 3.14 11.24
N GLY A 155 -5.72 4.27 10.51
CA GLY A 155 -5.42 5.56 11.12
C GLY A 155 -3.95 5.71 11.52
N CYS A 156 -3.58 6.89 12.05
CA CYS A 156 -2.22 7.16 12.45
C CYS A 156 -2.18 8.32 13.47
N ASP A 157 -1.52 8.12 14.61
CA ASP A 157 -1.38 9.13 15.65
C ASP A 157 -0.12 9.98 15.48
N TYR A 158 0.73 9.68 14.50
CA TYR A 158 1.80 10.56 14.10
C TYR A 158 1.25 11.81 13.41
N ARG A 159 1.83 12.98 13.74
CA ARG A 159 1.42 14.30 13.25
C ARG A 159 2.44 14.89 12.29
N CYS A 160 2.99 14.05 11.38
CA CYS A 160 3.93 14.51 10.36
C CYS A 160 3.34 15.70 9.59
N THR A 161 4.10 16.80 9.46
CA THR A 161 3.58 18.09 8.98
C THR A 161 3.03 18.07 7.56
N TYR A 162 3.47 17.13 6.73
CA TYR A 162 3.05 16.96 5.34
C TYR A 162 1.92 15.94 5.16
N CYS A 163 1.54 15.21 6.22
CA CYS A 163 0.73 14.01 6.08
C CYS A 163 -0.76 14.29 6.28
N ILE A 164 -1.57 13.87 5.32
CA ILE A 164 -3.03 14.01 5.35
C ILE A 164 -3.74 12.82 6.02
N VAL A 165 -3.03 11.75 6.34
CA VAL A 165 -3.62 10.51 6.87
C VAL A 165 -4.47 10.73 8.12
N PRO A 166 -4.04 11.49 9.16
CA PRO A 166 -4.88 11.69 10.35
C PRO A 166 -6.24 12.31 10.06
N THR A 167 -6.35 13.14 9.01
CA THR A 167 -7.61 13.80 8.62
C THR A 167 -8.46 12.95 7.67
N THR A 168 -7.91 11.86 7.11
CA THR A 168 -8.62 11.01 6.15
C THR A 168 -8.86 9.59 6.65
N ARG A 169 -8.12 9.13 7.66
CA ARG A 169 -8.21 7.78 8.23
C ARG A 169 -8.43 7.79 9.75
N GLY A 170 -8.39 8.99 10.38
CA GLY A 170 -8.60 9.15 11.82
C GLY A 170 -7.42 8.71 12.68
N SER A 171 -7.70 8.55 13.97
CA SER A 171 -6.77 8.02 14.95
C SER A 171 -6.49 6.54 14.72
N GLU A 172 -5.37 6.09 15.28
CA GLU A 172 -4.91 4.72 15.18
C GLU A 172 -5.85 3.75 15.88
N ARG A 173 -6.16 2.64 15.21
CA ARG A 173 -6.93 1.51 15.75
C ARG A 173 -6.52 0.22 15.07
N SER A 174 -6.40 -0.83 15.84
CA SER A 174 -5.95 -2.15 15.37
C SER A 174 -7.05 -3.20 15.53
N ARG A 175 -7.05 -4.18 14.64
CA ARG A 175 -7.93 -5.35 14.71
C ARG A 175 -7.41 -6.32 15.77
N GLN A 176 -8.30 -7.14 16.30
CA GLN A 176 -7.93 -8.23 17.20
C GLN A 176 -7.03 -9.24 16.47
N LEU A 177 -5.98 -9.73 17.15
CA LEU A 177 -5.05 -10.72 16.60
C LEU A 177 -5.78 -11.97 16.10
N SER A 178 -6.78 -12.45 16.86
CA SER A 178 -7.59 -13.62 16.49
C SER A 178 -8.30 -13.45 15.15
N ASP A 179 -8.78 -12.25 14.82
CA ASP A 179 -9.49 -11.97 13.57
C ASP A 179 -8.54 -11.92 12.37
N VAL A 180 -7.34 -11.35 12.56
CA VAL A 180 -6.30 -11.35 11.53
C VAL A 180 -5.84 -12.79 11.24
N VAL A 181 -5.65 -13.61 12.27
CA VAL A 181 -5.29 -15.02 12.11
C VAL A 181 -6.41 -15.80 11.37
N ARG A 182 -7.66 -15.59 11.75
CA ARG A 182 -8.83 -16.23 11.09
C ARG A 182 -8.91 -15.84 9.61
N GLU A 183 -8.72 -14.56 9.29
CA GLU A 183 -8.67 -14.08 7.90
C GLU A 183 -7.50 -14.70 7.13
N THR A 184 -6.32 -14.83 7.78
CA THR A 184 -5.16 -15.49 7.19
C THR A 184 -5.43 -16.97 6.89
N GLN A 185 -6.12 -17.67 7.77
CA GLN A 185 -6.56 -19.06 7.52
C GLN A 185 -7.52 -19.15 6.32
N GLY A 186 -8.44 -18.18 6.18
CA GLY A 186 -9.31 -18.08 5.00
C GLY A 186 -8.52 -17.86 3.70
N VAL A 187 -7.49 -17.03 3.74
CA VAL A 187 -6.57 -16.80 2.60
C VAL A 187 -5.90 -18.10 2.16
N VAL A 188 -5.46 -18.93 3.10
CA VAL A 188 -4.88 -20.25 2.79
C VAL A 188 -5.93 -21.20 2.22
N ALA A 189 -7.15 -21.21 2.78
CA ALA A 189 -8.25 -22.02 2.27
C ALA A 189 -8.62 -21.64 0.82
N ASP A 190 -8.46 -20.38 0.43
CA ASP A 190 -8.62 -19.88 -0.94
C ASP A 190 -7.41 -20.20 -1.86
N GLY A 191 -6.39 -20.92 -1.36
CA GLY A 191 -5.23 -21.37 -2.13
C GLY A 191 -4.07 -20.38 -2.22
N MET A 192 -4.14 -19.26 -1.52
CA MET A 192 -3.05 -18.28 -1.46
C MET A 192 -2.09 -18.59 -0.31
N SER A 193 -0.82 -18.19 -0.44
CA SER A 193 0.22 -18.47 0.56
C SER A 193 1.12 -17.27 0.88
N GLU A 194 0.85 -16.10 0.31
CA GLU A 194 1.49 -14.84 0.67
C GLU A 194 0.45 -13.85 1.20
N VAL A 195 0.72 -13.27 2.37
CA VAL A 195 -0.08 -12.18 2.94
C VAL A 195 0.77 -10.93 3.11
N VAL A 196 0.14 -9.78 2.92
CA VAL A 196 0.75 -8.47 3.15
C VAL A 196 -0.07 -7.73 4.19
N LEU A 197 0.48 -7.53 5.38
CA LEU A 197 -0.16 -6.81 6.47
C LEU A 197 -0.12 -5.32 6.19
N LEU A 198 -1.28 -4.67 6.21
CA LEU A 198 -1.44 -3.26 5.90
C LEU A 198 -1.73 -2.44 7.16
N GLY A 199 -1.09 -1.28 7.23
CA GLY A 199 -1.36 -0.24 8.22
C GLY A 199 -0.88 1.11 7.71
N GLN A 200 -1.24 2.19 8.40
CA GLN A 200 -0.62 3.49 8.18
C GLN A 200 0.67 3.66 9.00
N THR A 201 0.75 2.88 10.09
CA THR A 201 1.95 2.70 10.92
C THR A 201 1.90 1.26 11.43
N VAL A 202 2.10 0.29 10.52
CA VAL A 202 1.76 -1.12 10.80
C VAL A 202 2.47 -1.71 12.02
N ASN A 203 3.67 -1.24 12.34
CA ASN A 203 4.45 -1.73 13.47
C ASN A 203 4.16 -1.05 14.82
N SER A 204 3.19 -0.10 14.85
CA SER A 204 2.58 0.36 16.10
C SER A 204 1.35 -0.49 16.51
N TYR A 205 1.03 -1.51 15.71
CA TYR A 205 -0.08 -2.42 15.97
C TYR A 205 -0.12 -2.86 17.45
N THR A 206 -1.28 -2.69 18.07
CA THR A 206 -1.63 -3.31 19.36
C THR A 206 -3.13 -3.50 19.44
N ASP A 207 -3.57 -4.67 19.90
CA ASP A 207 -4.98 -4.94 20.22
C ASP A 207 -5.26 -4.79 21.74
N GLY A 208 -4.33 -4.16 22.47
CA GLY A 208 -4.38 -4.01 23.93
C GLY A 208 -3.69 -5.15 24.68
N THR A 209 -3.50 -6.31 24.06
CA THR A 209 -2.84 -7.49 24.68
C THR A 209 -1.58 -7.87 23.89
N HIS A 210 -1.65 -7.82 22.57
CA HIS A 210 -0.60 -8.25 21.64
C HIS A 210 -0.01 -7.06 20.91
N ASP A 211 1.28 -7.14 20.58
CA ASP A 211 2.01 -6.17 19.77
C ASP A 211 2.26 -6.70 18.33
N PHE A 212 2.93 -5.90 17.51
CA PHE A 212 3.25 -6.29 16.14
C PHE A 212 4.16 -7.51 16.06
N ALA A 213 5.02 -7.76 17.06
CA ALA A 213 5.85 -8.96 17.10
C ALA A 213 5.00 -10.21 17.31
N ASP A 214 4.00 -10.13 18.18
CA ASP A 214 3.06 -11.24 18.41
C ASP A 214 2.22 -11.49 17.15
N LEU A 215 1.79 -10.43 16.47
CA LEU A 215 1.08 -10.54 15.20
C LEU A 215 1.90 -11.24 14.12
N LEU A 216 3.19 -10.86 13.94
CA LEU A 216 4.08 -11.52 12.97
C LEU A 216 4.25 -13.00 13.26
N ARG A 217 4.42 -13.38 14.54
CA ARG A 217 4.53 -14.78 14.96
C ARG A 217 3.24 -15.55 14.70
N ALA A 218 2.11 -15.00 15.09
CA ALA A 218 0.82 -15.66 14.93
C ALA A 218 0.45 -15.88 13.45
N VAL A 219 0.55 -14.84 12.62
CA VAL A 219 0.27 -14.92 11.18
C VAL A 219 1.28 -15.82 10.48
N GLY A 220 2.57 -15.69 10.81
CA GLY A 220 3.64 -16.49 10.22
C GLY A 220 3.59 -17.98 10.56
N SER A 221 2.88 -18.34 11.64
CA SER A 221 2.68 -19.73 12.08
C SER A 221 1.41 -20.38 11.50
N VAL A 222 0.59 -19.64 10.74
CA VAL A 222 -0.60 -20.24 10.10
C VAL A 222 -0.16 -21.28 9.08
N PRO A 223 -0.60 -22.57 9.21
CA PRO A 223 -0.24 -23.61 8.26
C PRO A 223 -0.64 -23.21 6.83
N GLY A 224 0.28 -23.39 5.88
CA GLY A 224 0.06 -23.03 4.47
C GLY A 224 0.57 -21.62 4.09
N ILE A 225 0.82 -20.73 5.05
CA ILE A 225 1.50 -19.45 4.78
C ILE A 225 2.99 -19.72 4.52
N ARG A 226 3.49 -19.15 3.43
CA ARG A 226 4.91 -19.20 3.03
C ARG A 226 5.59 -17.86 3.12
N ARG A 227 4.84 -16.74 2.96
CA ARG A 227 5.38 -15.39 2.98
C ARG A 227 4.46 -14.43 3.71
N VAL A 228 5.04 -13.75 4.68
CA VAL A 228 4.42 -12.62 5.37
C VAL A 228 5.21 -11.37 5.04
N ARG A 229 4.53 -10.36 4.52
CA ARG A 229 5.05 -9.02 4.28
C ARG A 229 4.22 -8.00 5.04
N TYR A 230 4.73 -6.80 5.17
CA TYR A 230 4.01 -5.68 5.75
C TYR A 230 4.42 -4.37 5.09
N THR A 231 3.58 -3.33 5.21
CA THR A 231 3.80 -2.02 4.60
C THR A 231 3.71 -0.91 5.63
N SER A 232 4.34 0.23 5.32
CA SER A 232 4.24 1.48 6.09
C SER A 232 4.66 1.38 7.56
N PRO A 233 5.76 0.70 7.93
CA PRO A 233 6.26 0.77 9.28
C PRO A 233 6.88 2.15 9.55
N HIS A 234 6.91 2.55 10.83
CA HIS A 234 7.58 3.76 11.27
C HIS A 234 8.91 3.41 11.98
N PRO A 235 10.02 4.14 11.72
CA PRO A 235 11.32 3.83 12.31
C PRO A 235 11.35 3.77 13.84
N ASN A 236 10.54 4.59 14.52
CA ASN A 236 10.49 4.62 15.99
C ASN A 236 9.87 3.36 16.61
N ASP A 237 9.04 2.66 15.88
CA ASP A 237 8.27 1.53 16.42
C ASP A 237 8.94 0.18 16.12
N PHE A 238 10.19 0.18 15.67
CA PHE A 238 11.02 -1.02 15.57
C PHE A 238 11.66 -1.36 16.93
N SER A 239 10.87 -1.98 17.79
CA SER A 239 11.38 -2.56 19.05
C SER A 239 12.28 -3.77 18.77
N ASP A 240 13.10 -4.14 19.75
CA ASP A 240 13.92 -5.36 19.66
C ASP A 240 13.05 -6.63 19.53
N ARG A 241 11.84 -6.62 20.14
CA ARG A 241 10.86 -7.72 19.95
C ARG A 241 10.41 -7.85 18.50
N VAL A 242 10.10 -6.74 17.82
CA VAL A 242 9.70 -6.75 16.40
C VAL A 242 10.85 -7.25 15.53
N ILE A 243 12.07 -6.75 15.76
CA ILE A 243 13.27 -7.18 15.01
C ILE A 243 13.55 -8.68 15.23
N ALA A 244 13.42 -9.16 16.47
CA ALA A 244 13.57 -10.57 16.80
C ALA A 244 12.51 -11.44 16.10
N ALA A 245 11.23 -11.04 16.14
CA ALA A 245 10.16 -11.75 15.43
C ALA A 245 10.43 -11.84 13.92
N MET A 246 10.90 -10.75 13.30
CA MET A 246 11.27 -10.75 11.87
C MET A 246 12.42 -11.72 11.55
N ALA A 247 13.38 -11.88 12.46
CA ALA A 247 14.51 -12.79 12.27
C ALA A 247 14.16 -14.25 12.57
N GLU A 248 13.28 -14.50 13.55
CA GLU A 248 12.91 -15.83 14.04
C GLU A 248 11.84 -16.52 13.19
N VAL A 249 10.90 -15.76 12.62
CA VAL A 249 9.76 -16.32 11.87
C VAL A 249 10.16 -16.56 10.41
N PRO A 250 10.34 -17.82 9.96
CA PRO A 250 10.89 -18.12 8.63
C PRO A 250 10.01 -17.64 7.47
N THR A 251 8.72 -17.46 7.72
CA THR A 251 7.76 -16.99 6.71
C THR A 251 7.79 -15.47 6.53
N VAL A 252 8.32 -14.69 7.48
CA VAL A 252 8.52 -13.25 7.33
C VAL A 252 9.62 -12.98 6.31
N CYS A 253 9.31 -12.19 5.31
CA CYS A 253 10.26 -11.88 4.23
C CYS A 253 11.36 -10.92 4.69
N GLU A 254 12.58 -11.12 4.18
CA GLU A 254 13.77 -10.31 4.49
C GLU A 254 13.74 -8.96 3.74
N HIS A 255 12.63 -8.25 3.83
CA HIS A 255 12.42 -6.95 3.22
C HIS A 255 11.73 -6.00 4.19
N VAL A 256 12.29 -4.82 4.37
CA VAL A 256 11.70 -3.74 5.17
C VAL A 256 11.62 -2.48 4.34
N HIS A 257 10.40 -2.00 4.14
CA HIS A 257 10.19 -0.64 3.65
C HIS A 257 10.25 0.31 4.85
N LEU A 258 11.33 1.08 4.99
CA LEU A 258 11.62 1.95 6.14
C LEU A 258 11.66 3.42 5.69
N PRO A 259 10.54 4.17 5.74
CA PRO A 259 10.46 5.53 5.25
C PRO A 259 11.37 6.49 6.03
N MET A 260 12.45 6.96 5.39
CA MET A 260 13.41 7.91 5.98
C MET A 260 12.91 9.35 5.89
N GLN A 261 12.25 9.71 4.81
CA GLN A 261 11.73 11.03 4.43
C GLN A 261 12.83 12.05 4.13
N SER A 262 13.83 12.22 5.00
CA SER A 262 15.01 13.06 4.81
C SER A 262 16.18 12.48 5.60
N GLY A 263 17.41 12.74 5.15
CA GLY A 263 18.65 12.38 5.85
C GLY A 263 19.16 13.49 6.79
N SER A 264 18.48 14.62 6.88
CA SER A 264 18.86 15.74 7.75
C SER A 264 18.01 15.79 9.02
N SER A 265 18.65 15.80 10.19
CA SER A 265 17.94 15.87 11.49
C SER A 265 17.13 17.16 11.65
N SER A 266 17.58 18.29 11.13
CA SER A 266 16.84 19.55 11.15
C SER A 266 15.59 19.50 10.28
N MET A 267 15.70 18.88 9.10
CA MET A 267 14.56 18.65 8.21
C MET A 267 13.55 17.67 8.84
N LEU A 268 14.01 16.56 9.41
CA LEU A 268 13.15 15.61 10.12
C LEU A 268 12.39 16.28 11.26
N LYS A 269 13.03 17.20 12.01
CA LYS A 269 12.37 18.00 13.05
C LYS A 269 11.26 18.89 12.46
N ARG A 270 11.50 19.57 11.32
CA ARG A 270 10.47 20.38 10.62
C ARG A 270 9.33 19.54 10.08
N MET A 271 9.61 18.31 9.66
CA MET A 271 8.61 17.34 9.23
C MET A 271 7.85 16.70 10.40
N LEU A 272 8.19 17.02 11.67
CA LEU A 272 7.70 16.35 12.89
C LEU A 272 7.91 14.82 12.86
N ARG A 273 9.02 14.39 12.27
CA ARG A 273 9.48 13.00 12.42
C ARG A 273 10.20 12.89 13.77
N ARG A 274 9.71 12.00 14.65
CA ARG A 274 10.18 11.91 16.04
C ARG A 274 11.50 11.11 16.16
N TYR A 275 12.37 11.20 15.14
CA TYR A 275 13.72 10.63 15.14
C TYR A 275 14.71 11.57 14.44
N THR A 276 15.97 11.36 14.74
CA THR A 276 17.11 12.03 14.08
C THR A 276 17.71 11.10 13.02
N ARG A 277 18.62 11.66 12.17
CA ARG A 277 19.44 10.84 11.27
C ARG A 277 20.14 9.71 12.03
N GLN A 278 20.79 10.01 13.17
CA GLN A 278 21.48 9.01 13.97
C GLN A 278 20.53 7.92 14.45
N GLY A 279 19.37 8.27 15.01
CA GLY A 279 18.38 7.30 15.47
C GLY A 279 17.86 6.40 14.33
N TYR A 280 17.73 6.95 13.12
CA TYR A 280 17.41 6.17 11.93
C TYR A 280 18.52 5.17 11.57
N MET A 281 19.79 5.62 11.56
CA MET A 281 20.96 4.75 11.30
C MET A 281 21.09 3.64 12.36
N ASP A 282 20.83 3.97 13.63
CA ASP A 282 20.84 2.98 14.71
C ASP A 282 19.75 1.91 14.51
N CYS A 283 18.56 2.32 14.06
CA CYS A 283 17.49 1.39 13.70
C CYS A 283 17.93 0.47 12.53
N VAL A 284 18.48 1.03 11.45
CA VAL A 284 19.02 0.27 10.32
C VAL A 284 20.07 -0.75 10.78
N ASN A 285 20.99 -0.32 11.65
CA ASN A 285 22.07 -1.17 12.15
C ASN A 285 21.57 -2.31 13.05
N ARG A 286 20.51 -2.06 13.86
CA ARG A 286 19.87 -3.13 14.67
C ARG A 286 19.19 -4.16 13.77
N ILE A 287 18.45 -3.70 12.76
CA ILE A 287 17.77 -4.59 11.79
C ILE A 287 18.82 -5.45 11.03
N ARG A 288 19.90 -4.83 10.55
CA ARG A 288 20.96 -5.55 9.79
C ARG A 288 21.74 -6.56 10.65
N ARG A 289 21.95 -6.27 11.92
CA ARG A 289 22.59 -7.23 12.84
C ARG A 289 21.73 -8.47 13.03
N ALA A 290 20.41 -8.32 13.13
CA ALA A 290 19.50 -9.44 13.29
C ALA A 290 19.21 -10.16 11.96
N ILE A 291 19.17 -9.42 10.84
CA ILE A 291 18.84 -9.93 9.51
C ILE A 291 19.91 -9.43 8.51
N PRO A 292 21.07 -10.09 8.42
CA PRO A 292 22.23 -9.57 7.66
C PRO A 292 21.95 -9.27 6.19
N ASN A 293 21.06 -10.03 5.54
CA ASN A 293 20.71 -9.89 4.12
C ASN A 293 19.43 -9.10 3.87
N VAL A 294 18.93 -8.35 4.87
CA VAL A 294 17.70 -7.58 4.73
C VAL A 294 17.79 -6.59 3.58
N ALA A 295 16.76 -6.58 2.75
CA ALA A 295 16.58 -5.56 1.73
C ALA A 295 15.83 -4.37 2.34
N LEU A 296 16.43 -3.20 2.28
CA LEU A 296 15.81 -1.95 2.76
C LEU A 296 15.36 -1.11 1.57
N THR A 297 14.10 -0.71 1.60
CA THR A 297 13.53 0.31 0.71
C THR A 297 13.04 1.49 1.55
N THR A 298 12.84 2.66 0.94
CA THR A 298 12.48 3.87 1.68
C THR A 298 11.62 4.81 0.84
N ASP A 299 11.00 5.79 1.53
CA ASP A 299 10.42 6.99 0.95
C ASP A 299 11.30 8.20 1.28
N ILE A 300 11.48 9.10 0.30
CA ILE A 300 12.24 10.34 0.47
C ILE A 300 11.48 11.48 -0.21
N ILE A 301 11.34 12.59 0.50
CA ILE A 301 10.73 13.83 0.03
C ILE A 301 11.81 14.89 -0.11
N VAL A 302 11.94 15.48 -1.30
CA VAL A 302 12.80 16.64 -1.59
C VAL A 302 11.96 17.89 -1.79
N GLY A 303 12.57 19.07 -1.62
CA GLY A 303 11.88 20.34 -1.83
C GLY A 303 10.82 20.65 -0.74
N PHE A 304 10.95 20.05 0.45
CA PHE A 304 10.12 20.44 1.58
C PHE A 304 10.41 21.90 1.96
N PRO A 305 9.40 22.71 2.39
CA PRO A 305 9.60 24.12 2.68
C PRO A 305 10.81 24.39 3.60
N GLY A 306 11.70 25.27 3.14
CA GLY A 306 12.93 25.66 3.82
C GLY A 306 14.05 24.62 3.76
N GLU A 307 13.99 23.60 2.89
CA GLU A 307 15.10 22.67 2.70
C GLU A 307 16.31 23.38 2.08
N THR A 308 17.42 23.41 2.79
CA THR A 308 18.70 23.96 2.31
C THR A 308 19.48 22.95 1.46
N ASP A 309 20.47 23.42 0.70
CA ASP A 309 21.37 22.53 -0.06
C ASP A 309 22.16 21.60 0.86
N ALA A 310 22.60 22.09 2.03
CA ALA A 310 23.30 21.26 3.00
C ALA A 310 22.40 20.11 3.53
N GLU A 311 21.14 20.38 3.81
CA GLU A 311 20.17 19.37 4.26
C GLU A 311 19.84 18.35 3.17
N PHE A 312 19.81 18.78 1.91
CA PHE A 312 19.68 17.87 0.79
C PHE A 312 20.93 17.00 0.61
N GLU A 313 22.15 17.55 0.75
CA GLU A 313 23.39 16.77 0.72
C GLU A 313 23.45 15.76 1.87
N ASP A 314 22.97 16.11 3.07
CA ASP A 314 22.78 15.16 4.18
C ASP A 314 21.89 13.99 3.78
N THR A 315 20.82 14.26 3.02
CA THR A 315 19.91 13.23 2.51
C THR A 315 20.61 12.30 1.52
N LEU A 316 21.37 12.85 0.56
CA LEU A 316 22.17 12.03 -0.37
C LEU A 316 23.24 11.20 0.35
N SER A 317 23.88 11.80 1.36
CA SER A 317 24.87 11.10 2.20
C SER A 317 24.24 9.93 2.96
N ALA A 318 23.06 10.13 3.57
CA ALA A 318 22.32 9.08 4.26
C ALA A 318 21.91 7.94 3.31
N VAL A 319 21.44 8.27 2.10
CA VAL A 319 21.11 7.28 1.07
C VAL A 319 22.33 6.41 0.73
N ARG A 320 23.51 7.04 0.56
CA ARG A 320 24.76 6.32 0.26
C ARG A 320 25.17 5.41 1.43
N GLU A 321 25.04 5.88 2.66
CA GLU A 321 25.40 5.16 3.88
C GLU A 321 24.50 3.94 4.11
N VAL A 322 23.17 4.11 3.95
CA VAL A 322 22.22 3.00 4.10
C VAL A 322 22.30 2.03 2.92
N GLY A 323 22.54 2.48 1.69
CA GLY A 323 22.58 1.60 0.53
C GLY A 323 21.25 0.88 0.30
N PHE A 324 20.18 1.63 0.13
CA PHE A 324 18.85 1.09 -0.16
C PHE A 324 18.83 0.27 -1.46
N VAL A 325 18.03 -0.78 -1.50
CA VAL A 325 17.83 -1.57 -2.72
C VAL A 325 16.93 -0.84 -3.72
N ASP A 326 16.02 0.00 -3.22
CA ASP A 326 15.18 0.90 -4.00
C ASP A 326 14.64 2.03 -3.10
N ALA A 327 14.16 3.12 -3.71
CA ALA A 327 13.52 4.22 -3.00
C ALA A 327 12.39 4.83 -3.82
N TYR A 328 11.28 5.14 -3.16
CA TYR A 328 10.23 5.98 -3.72
C TYR A 328 10.57 7.44 -3.39
N THR A 329 10.76 8.23 -4.42
CA THR A 329 11.25 9.60 -4.31
C THR A 329 10.18 10.57 -4.79
N PHE A 330 9.95 11.62 -4.00
CA PHE A 330 8.87 12.57 -4.22
C PHE A 330 9.38 14.01 -4.11
N ILE A 331 8.85 14.90 -4.93
CA ILE A 331 8.88 16.33 -4.63
C ILE A 331 7.76 16.60 -3.62
N PHE A 332 8.02 17.43 -2.62
CA PHE A 332 7.00 17.88 -1.70
C PHE A 332 5.82 18.48 -2.47
N SER A 333 4.62 18.05 -2.14
CA SER A 333 3.37 18.58 -2.69
C SER A 333 2.48 18.97 -1.53
N PRO A 334 2.10 20.25 -1.40
CA PRO A 334 1.25 20.71 -0.30
C PRO A 334 -0.11 20.00 -0.33
N ARG A 335 -0.66 19.73 0.86
CA ARG A 335 -1.98 19.14 1.04
C ARG A 335 -2.81 20.06 1.91
N ASP A 336 -3.90 20.59 1.36
CA ASP A 336 -4.80 21.45 2.14
C ASP A 336 -5.22 20.74 3.43
N GLY A 337 -5.15 21.47 4.53
CA GLY A 337 -5.43 20.96 5.86
C GLY A 337 -4.24 20.38 6.62
N THR A 338 -3.08 20.21 5.97
CA THR A 338 -1.85 19.79 6.67
C THR A 338 -1.09 20.97 7.27
N PRO A 339 -0.33 20.79 8.37
CA PRO A 339 0.47 21.86 8.95
C PRO A 339 1.50 22.48 7.98
N ALA A 340 2.05 21.71 7.05
CA ALA A 340 3.02 22.18 6.08
C ALA A 340 2.48 23.29 5.16
N THR A 341 1.16 23.36 4.91
CA THR A 341 0.55 24.41 4.12
C THR A 341 0.47 25.76 4.84
N ARG A 342 0.73 25.79 6.15
CA ARG A 342 0.77 27.00 6.98
C ARG A 342 2.17 27.57 7.14
N LEU A 343 3.17 26.91 6.55
CA LEU A 343 4.56 27.43 6.58
C LEU A 343 4.64 28.70 5.71
N PRO A 344 5.53 29.64 6.09
CA PRO A 344 5.72 30.89 5.35
C PRO A 344 6.00 30.65 3.86
N PRO A 345 5.33 31.38 2.93
CA PRO A 345 5.51 31.19 1.49
C PRO A 345 6.94 31.37 0.99
N GLU A 346 7.75 32.20 1.68
CA GLU A 346 9.16 32.40 1.41
C GLU A 346 10.04 31.18 1.62
N LEU A 347 9.56 30.18 2.34
CA LEU A 347 10.22 28.88 2.51
C LEU A 347 9.94 27.92 1.33
N THR A 348 9.08 28.30 0.40
CA THR A 348 8.79 27.46 -0.76
C THR A 348 10.03 27.29 -1.63
N ILE A 349 10.39 26.04 -1.90
CA ILE A 349 11.53 25.73 -2.77
C ILE A 349 11.09 25.87 -4.23
N PRO A 350 11.85 26.59 -5.07
CA PRO A 350 11.54 26.71 -6.49
C PRO A 350 11.42 25.34 -7.17
N ALA A 351 10.52 25.24 -8.15
CA ALA A 351 10.22 23.99 -8.84
C ALA A 351 11.46 23.41 -9.55
N GLU A 352 12.29 24.28 -10.11
CA GLU A 352 13.55 23.91 -10.80
C GLU A 352 14.54 23.27 -9.81
N VAL A 353 14.69 23.86 -8.62
CA VAL A 353 15.57 23.33 -7.56
C VAL A 353 15.05 21.99 -7.06
N SER A 354 13.74 21.88 -6.82
CA SER A 354 13.12 20.62 -6.39
C SER A 354 13.28 19.51 -7.45
N SER A 355 13.16 19.86 -8.72
CA SER A 355 13.32 18.93 -9.85
C SER A 355 14.77 18.48 -9.98
N GLU A 356 15.74 19.39 -9.84
CA GLU A 356 17.18 19.07 -9.85
C GLU A 356 17.53 18.12 -8.68
N ARG A 357 17.07 18.45 -7.46
CA ARG A 357 17.27 17.58 -6.28
C ARG A 357 16.69 16.20 -6.47
N LEU A 358 15.47 16.11 -7.02
CA LEU A 358 14.84 14.81 -7.33
C LEU A 358 15.68 14.01 -8.32
N GLN A 359 16.16 14.63 -9.41
CA GLN A 359 16.98 13.95 -10.41
C GLN A 359 18.30 13.42 -9.80
N ARG A 360 19.00 14.21 -8.99
CA ARG A 360 20.24 13.80 -8.30
C ARG A 360 19.96 12.63 -7.32
N LEU A 361 18.87 12.71 -6.56
CA LEU A 361 18.46 11.64 -5.66
C LEU A 361 18.17 10.34 -6.42
N VAL A 362 17.38 10.41 -7.48
CA VAL A 362 17.05 9.25 -8.34
C VAL A 362 18.31 8.64 -8.94
N GLN A 363 19.24 9.45 -9.43
CA GLN A 363 20.52 8.99 -9.97
C GLN A 363 21.35 8.26 -8.90
N THR A 364 21.42 8.83 -7.69
CA THR A 364 22.17 8.21 -6.57
C THR A 364 21.60 6.85 -6.19
N VAL A 365 20.28 6.76 -6.01
CA VAL A 365 19.60 5.48 -5.69
C VAL A 365 19.80 4.45 -6.80
N ARG A 366 19.58 4.83 -8.06
CA ARG A 366 19.73 3.92 -9.21
C ARG A 366 21.16 3.41 -9.40
N ALA A 367 22.16 4.26 -9.19
CA ALA A 367 23.56 3.85 -9.29
C ALA A 367 23.90 2.77 -8.25
N GLN A 368 23.50 2.96 -6.98
CA GLN A 368 23.71 2.00 -5.92
C GLN A 368 22.94 0.70 -6.14
N SER A 369 21.65 0.80 -6.50
CA SER A 369 20.82 -0.35 -6.78
C SER A 369 21.40 -1.18 -7.92
N ARG A 370 21.83 -0.53 -9.02
CA ARG A 370 22.47 -1.20 -10.16
C ARG A 370 23.75 -1.92 -9.76
N GLN A 371 24.64 -1.24 -9.01
CA GLN A 371 25.90 -1.83 -8.55
C GLN A 371 25.62 -3.09 -7.71
N ARG A 372 24.72 -3.01 -6.74
CA ARG A 372 24.29 -4.15 -5.92
C ARG A 372 23.68 -5.27 -6.75
N ASN A 373 22.78 -4.93 -7.69
CA ASN A 373 22.09 -5.93 -8.49
C ASN A 373 23.03 -6.68 -9.44
N MET A 374 24.10 -6.04 -9.93
CA MET A 374 25.13 -6.71 -10.73
C MET A 374 25.86 -7.83 -9.96
N THR A 375 26.04 -7.67 -8.64
CA THR A 375 26.69 -8.72 -7.82
C THR A 375 25.80 -9.94 -7.58
N LEU A 376 24.51 -9.85 -7.90
CA LEU A 376 23.55 -10.95 -7.73
C LEU A 376 23.39 -11.81 -8.99
N LEU A 377 23.98 -11.42 -10.12
CA LEU A 377 23.92 -12.23 -11.34
C LEU A 377 24.60 -13.59 -11.12
N GLY A 378 23.98 -14.66 -11.64
CA GLY A 378 24.41 -16.04 -11.42
C GLY A 378 23.95 -16.66 -10.08
N THR A 379 23.34 -15.86 -9.18
CA THR A 379 22.80 -16.40 -7.92
C THR A 379 21.39 -16.95 -8.09
N ARG A 380 20.99 -17.86 -7.18
CA ARG A 380 19.67 -18.53 -7.22
C ARG A 380 18.76 -18.00 -6.13
N HIS A 381 17.53 -17.67 -6.52
CA HIS A 381 16.52 -17.12 -5.63
C HIS A 381 15.20 -17.88 -5.76
N GLU A 382 14.48 -18.01 -4.62
CA GLU A 382 13.09 -18.40 -4.65
C GLU A 382 12.23 -17.22 -5.08
N VAL A 383 11.36 -17.44 -6.05
CA VAL A 383 10.39 -16.45 -6.53
C VAL A 383 8.97 -16.98 -6.47
N LEU A 384 8.02 -16.08 -6.22
CA LEU A 384 6.58 -16.29 -6.40
C LEU A 384 6.16 -15.67 -7.74
N VAL A 385 5.45 -16.41 -8.57
CA VAL A 385 4.90 -15.88 -9.83
C VAL A 385 3.68 -15.04 -9.52
N GLU A 386 3.77 -13.72 -9.74
CA GLU A 386 2.71 -12.78 -9.37
C GLU A 386 1.69 -12.55 -10.50
N ARG A 387 2.16 -12.40 -11.72
CA ARG A 387 1.31 -12.08 -12.88
C ARG A 387 2.06 -12.21 -14.20
N GLU A 388 1.34 -12.16 -15.31
CA GLU A 388 1.93 -11.98 -16.62
C GLU A 388 2.61 -10.61 -16.73
N ALA A 389 3.71 -10.57 -17.46
CA ALA A 389 4.42 -9.32 -17.69
C ALA A 389 3.64 -8.45 -18.70
N LYS A 390 3.62 -7.13 -18.46
CA LYS A 390 2.95 -6.18 -19.36
C LYS A 390 3.63 -6.04 -20.73
N ARG A 391 4.88 -6.49 -20.85
CA ARG A 391 5.69 -6.45 -22.08
C ARG A 391 6.46 -7.75 -22.20
N GLY A 392 6.60 -8.25 -23.45
CA GLY A 392 7.22 -9.54 -23.77
C GLY A 392 6.17 -10.66 -23.82
N GLU A 393 6.12 -11.37 -24.96
CA GLU A 393 5.27 -12.56 -25.10
C GLU A 393 5.80 -13.68 -24.21
N SER A 394 4.90 -14.40 -23.53
CA SER A 394 5.22 -15.55 -22.67
C SER A 394 6.22 -15.24 -21.55
N MET A 395 6.14 -14.04 -20.95
CA MET A 395 6.95 -13.66 -19.81
C MET A 395 6.07 -13.43 -18.58
N LEU A 396 6.57 -13.90 -17.44
CA LEU A 396 5.93 -13.73 -16.13
C LEU A 396 6.75 -12.79 -15.25
N LEU A 397 6.05 -11.95 -14.51
CA LEU A 397 6.65 -11.16 -13.43
C LEU A 397 6.59 -11.96 -12.13
N THR A 398 7.75 -12.16 -11.56
CA THR A 398 7.89 -12.87 -10.28
C THR A 398 8.52 -11.97 -9.22
N ARG A 399 8.41 -12.39 -7.94
CA ARG A 399 8.91 -11.65 -6.79
C ARG A 399 9.77 -12.54 -5.89
N THR A 400 10.99 -12.07 -5.60
CA THR A 400 11.85 -12.70 -4.59
C THR A 400 11.36 -12.38 -3.17
N ARG A 401 11.89 -13.08 -2.15
CA ARG A 401 11.61 -12.78 -0.74
C ARG A 401 12.07 -11.37 -0.35
N ASP A 402 13.21 -10.93 -0.86
CA ASP A 402 13.79 -9.60 -0.65
C ASP A 402 13.23 -8.53 -1.62
N PHE A 403 12.04 -8.78 -2.16
CA PHE A 403 11.19 -7.86 -2.95
C PHE A 403 11.71 -7.47 -4.34
N LYS A 404 12.67 -8.22 -4.92
CA LYS A 404 13.13 -7.97 -6.29
C LYS A 404 12.16 -8.51 -7.34
N SER A 405 12.00 -7.75 -8.41
CA SER A 405 11.25 -8.18 -9.60
C SER A 405 12.14 -9.01 -10.51
N VAL A 406 11.68 -10.20 -10.90
CA VAL A 406 12.38 -11.06 -11.86
C VAL A 406 11.42 -11.45 -12.98
N LEU A 407 11.81 -11.23 -14.22
CA LEU A 407 11.09 -11.70 -15.40
C LEU A 407 11.61 -13.10 -15.76
N VAL A 408 10.69 -14.03 -15.91
CA VAL A 408 11.00 -15.41 -16.31
C VAL A 408 10.09 -15.83 -17.46
N PRO A 409 10.54 -16.71 -18.37
CA PRO A 409 9.64 -17.30 -19.37
C PRO A 409 8.63 -18.23 -18.69
N GLY A 410 7.40 -18.24 -19.20
CA GLY A 410 6.32 -19.09 -18.68
C GLY A 410 4.94 -18.64 -19.12
N ASP A 411 3.92 -19.30 -18.60
CA ASP A 411 2.52 -19.08 -18.91
C ASP A 411 1.62 -18.95 -17.67
N ALA A 412 0.36 -18.64 -17.86
CA ALA A 412 -0.61 -18.37 -16.78
C ALA A 412 -0.82 -19.55 -15.80
N SER A 413 -0.49 -20.80 -16.20
CA SER A 413 -0.62 -21.98 -15.31
C SER A 413 0.36 -21.95 -14.15
N MET A 414 1.40 -21.11 -14.24
CA MET A 414 2.44 -20.93 -13.23
C MET A 414 2.08 -19.86 -12.19
N LEU A 415 0.99 -19.12 -12.36
CA LEU A 415 0.58 -18.07 -11.41
C LEU A 415 0.34 -18.65 -10.00
N GLY A 416 0.82 -17.95 -8.98
CA GLY A 416 0.72 -18.37 -7.57
C GLY A 416 1.71 -19.46 -7.16
N ARG A 417 2.50 -20.00 -8.08
CA ARG A 417 3.49 -21.05 -7.78
C ARG A 417 4.87 -20.47 -7.47
N TYR A 418 5.68 -21.28 -6.81
CA TYR A 418 7.04 -20.93 -6.40
C TYR A 418 8.07 -21.67 -7.24
N TYR A 419 9.07 -20.94 -7.69
CA TYR A 419 10.19 -21.49 -8.46
C TYR A 419 11.52 -21.05 -7.88
N THR A 420 12.56 -21.88 -8.08
CA THR A 420 13.94 -21.41 -7.94
C THR A 420 14.40 -20.91 -9.30
N VAL A 421 14.84 -19.66 -9.34
CA VAL A 421 15.36 -19.03 -10.56
C VAL A 421 16.81 -18.63 -10.38
N GLU A 422 17.59 -18.73 -11.46
CA GLU A 422 18.93 -18.17 -11.55
C GLU A 422 18.85 -16.81 -12.25
N LEU A 423 19.44 -15.77 -11.65
CA LEU A 423 19.42 -14.42 -12.20
C LEU A 423 20.42 -14.31 -13.34
N THR A 424 19.94 -14.07 -14.56
CA THR A 424 20.76 -14.08 -15.79
C THR A 424 21.08 -12.69 -16.31
N GLY A 425 20.31 -11.66 -15.94
CA GLY A 425 20.53 -10.29 -16.39
C GLY A 425 19.78 -9.28 -15.52
N THR A 426 20.11 -8.00 -15.66
CA THR A 426 19.42 -6.91 -14.96
C THR A 426 19.39 -5.63 -15.79
N THR A 427 18.25 -4.92 -15.72
CA THR A 427 18.11 -3.54 -16.23
C THR A 427 18.50 -2.49 -15.19
N GLY A 428 18.93 -2.92 -13.99
CA GLY A 428 19.20 -2.09 -12.83
C GLY A 428 18.09 -2.20 -11.76
N SER A 429 16.82 -2.22 -12.12
CA SER A 429 15.68 -2.37 -11.19
C SER A 429 14.97 -3.71 -11.32
N THR A 430 15.02 -4.33 -12.49
CA THR A 430 14.35 -5.61 -12.79
C THR A 430 15.39 -6.60 -13.30
N PHE A 431 15.27 -7.83 -12.82
CA PHE A 431 16.09 -8.95 -13.29
C PHE A 431 15.39 -9.72 -14.40
N THR A 432 16.17 -10.41 -15.21
CA THR A 432 15.75 -11.58 -15.98
C THR A 432 16.31 -12.83 -15.32
N GLY A 433 15.60 -13.94 -15.40
CA GLY A 433 16.02 -15.19 -14.80
C GLY A 433 15.60 -16.40 -15.60
N SER A 434 16.31 -17.49 -15.39
CA SER A 434 15.96 -18.82 -15.92
C SER A 434 15.45 -19.70 -14.76
N ILE A 435 14.38 -20.46 -15.01
CA ILE A 435 13.82 -21.38 -14.04
C ILE A 435 14.76 -22.60 -13.92
N VAL A 436 15.21 -22.89 -12.68
CA VAL A 436 16.06 -24.04 -12.38
C VAL A 436 15.22 -25.23 -11.96
N ARG A 437 14.22 -25.01 -11.10
CA ARG A 437 13.25 -26.02 -10.67
C ARG A 437 11.98 -25.41 -10.09
N GLU A 438 10.88 -26.16 -10.14
CA GLU A 438 9.66 -25.86 -9.37
C GLU A 438 9.87 -26.25 -7.90
N ARG A 439 9.40 -25.39 -6.98
CA ARG A 439 9.33 -25.73 -5.56
C ARG A 439 7.92 -26.19 -5.24
N GLN A 440 7.78 -27.44 -4.84
CA GLN A 440 6.49 -27.99 -4.42
C GLN A 440 5.88 -27.17 -3.27
N PRO A 441 4.55 -27.01 -3.23
CA PRO A 441 3.86 -26.47 -2.07
C PRO A 441 4.27 -27.28 -0.82
N LEU A 442 4.39 -26.60 0.32
CA LEU A 442 4.48 -27.33 1.60
C LEU A 442 3.19 -28.15 1.75
N PRO A 443 3.26 -29.41 2.18
CA PRO A 443 2.05 -30.18 2.44
C PRO A 443 1.21 -29.40 3.45
N ILE A 444 -0.07 -29.18 3.12
CA ILE A 444 -1.07 -28.68 4.07
C ILE A 444 -1.13 -29.78 5.13
N ALA A 445 -0.74 -29.45 6.37
CA ALA A 445 -0.88 -30.37 7.48
C ALA A 445 -2.37 -30.72 7.60
N SER A 446 -2.70 -31.99 7.35
CA SER A 446 -4.03 -32.56 7.46
C SER A 446 -4.53 -32.55 8.90
#